data_4a6ee3e7866481338b693d0ac8621665
#
_entry.id   4a6ee3e7866481338b693d0ac8621665
#
_cell.length_a   1.000
_cell.length_b   1.000
_cell.length_c   1.000
_cell.angle_alpha   90.00
_cell.angle_beta   90.00
_cell.angle_gamma   90.00
#
_symmetry.space_group_name_H-M   'P 1'
#
loop_
_entity.id
_entity.type
_entity.pdbx_description
1 polymer ?
#
loop_
_entity_poly.entity_id
_entity_poly.type
_entity_poly.pdbx_seq_one_letter_code
_entity_poly.pdbx_strand_id
1 'polypeptide(L)'
;MTKPKTIAIVNASGRQAASLIRVASAVGYRVRAQIHTLEGVIPQELASLPNVTLFKGPLLNNAPLITTLFDGANLAFINTTSQAGDEVAIGRDLADAAKRAGSITHYIYSSMPDHAAYNPSRWISLPLWSCKFAVENYVRQLGLPATFVYAGIYNNNFTSLPYPLFQMELLENGSFEWRAPFHPDIPLPWLDAEHDVGPAVLQIFKDGPKKWNGHRIALSFETLTPNQVCAAFSRALRRPCVYTHSPKIDIKVSIPAGYREHLEGIEVLFGQMQAPYFPQPEFINAGHDQGQNHVPTPISTVATPTTAMTKKIAMMKGTGIGVGQKQGHGTGKGPGEPYGGNRSLGLVDEARGLWEGWRDMEEYAREVFPVEEEANGLDWMI
;
A
#
# COMPACT_ATOMS: atom_id res chain seq x y z
N MET A 1 19.52 -26.54 -19.80
CA MET A 1 19.14 -25.25 -19.24
C MET A 1 17.65 -25.25 -18.98
N THR A 2 17.22 -24.95 -17.76
CA THR A 2 15.78 -24.82 -17.44
C THR A 2 15.22 -23.59 -18.17
N LYS A 3 14.03 -23.73 -18.77
CA LYS A 3 13.35 -22.64 -19.46
C LYS A 3 13.10 -21.46 -18.48
N PRO A 4 13.42 -20.22 -18.85
CA PRO A 4 13.20 -19.09 -17.95
C PRO A 4 11.72 -18.98 -17.56
N LYS A 5 11.45 -18.73 -16.28
CA LYS A 5 10.08 -18.51 -15.79
C LYS A 5 9.50 -17.22 -16.37
N THR A 6 8.19 -17.21 -16.57
CA THR A 6 7.44 -16.07 -17.09
C THR A 6 6.56 -15.51 -15.97
N ILE A 7 6.60 -14.19 -15.77
CA ILE A 7 5.80 -13.48 -14.78
C ILE A 7 4.69 -12.68 -15.50
N ALA A 8 3.43 -12.90 -15.14
CA ALA A 8 2.32 -12.04 -15.52
C ALA A 8 2.22 -10.87 -14.52
N ILE A 9 2.18 -9.63 -15.02
CA ILE A 9 2.15 -8.42 -14.18
C ILE A 9 1.01 -7.52 -14.66
N VAL A 10 0.25 -6.92 -13.76
CA VAL A 10 -0.77 -5.92 -14.11
C VAL A 10 -0.36 -4.53 -13.64
N ASN A 11 -0.92 -3.49 -14.28
CA ASN A 11 -0.65 -2.10 -13.98
C ASN A 11 0.86 -1.75 -14.09
N ALA A 12 1.46 -2.11 -15.23
CA ALA A 12 2.91 -2.09 -15.45
C ALA A 12 3.58 -0.73 -15.19
N SER A 13 2.91 0.39 -15.47
CA SER A 13 3.42 1.74 -15.21
C SER A 13 3.29 2.20 -13.76
N GLY A 14 2.62 1.41 -12.91
CA GLY A 14 2.56 1.70 -11.47
C GLY A 14 3.90 1.42 -10.78
N ARG A 15 4.25 2.20 -9.75
CA ARG A 15 5.56 2.16 -9.06
C ARG A 15 6.01 0.75 -8.67
N GLN A 16 5.14 -0.04 -8.02
CA GLN A 16 5.46 -1.41 -7.62
C GLN A 16 5.74 -2.33 -8.83
N ALA A 17 4.87 -2.27 -9.84
CA ALA A 17 4.98 -3.14 -11.01
C ALA A 17 6.20 -2.77 -11.86
N ALA A 18 6.45 -1.49 -12.11
CA ALA A 18 7.63 -1.02 -12.85
C ALA A 18 8.92 -1.45 -12.15
N SER A 19 9.01 -1.30 -10.82
CA SER A 19 10.13 -1.79 -10.02
C SER A 19 10.40 -3.28 -10.26
N LEU A 20 9.36 -4.11 -10.15
CA LEU A 20 9.49 -5.56 -10.39
C LEU A 20 9.88 -5.89 -11.84
N ILE A 21 9.30 -5.20 -12.82
CA ILE A 21 9.60 -5.43 -14.25
C ILE A 21 11.08 -5.18 -14.53
N ARG A 22 11.64 -4.08 -14.03
CA ARG A 22 13.06 -3.72 -14.20
C ARG A 22 13.98 -4.83 -13.66
N VAL A 23 13.78 -5.23 -12.41
CA VAL A 23 14.64 -6.25 -11.80
C VAL A 23 14.43 -7.64 -12.39
N ALA A 24 13.19 -8.03 -12.72
CA ALA A 24 12.89 -9.31 -13.34
C ALA A 24 13.53 -9.44 -14.73
N SER A 25 13.43 -8.39 -15.54
CA SER A 25 14.07 -8.31 -16.85
C SER A 25 15.60 -8.43 -16.73
N ALA A 26 16.22 -7.67 -15.81
CA ALA A 26 17.66 -7.66 -15.60
C ALA A 26 18.22 -9.04 -15.20
N VAL A 27 17.45 -9.86 -14.47
CA VAL A 27 17.88 -11.22 -14.08
C VAL A 27 17.34 -12.32 -15.00
N GLY A 28 16.78 -11.97 -16.16
CA GLY A 28 16.46 -12.89 -17.25
C GLY A 28 15.09 -13.58 -17.15
N TYR A 29 14.16 -13.12 -16.30
CA TYR A 29 12.77 -13.56 -16.39
C TYR A 29 12.11 -13.02 -17.67
N ARG A 30 11.14 -13.77 -18.18
CA ARG A 30 10.20 -13.25 -19.17
C ARG A 30 9.07 -12.53 -18.44
N VAL A 31 8.71 -11.35 -18.94
CA VAL A 31 7.64 -10.53 -18.37
C VAL A 31 6.53 -10.33 -19.37
N ARG A 32 5.31 -10.60 -18.98
CA ARG A 32 4.06 -10.29 -19.68
C ARG A 32 3.31 -9.28 -18.84
N ALA A 33 3.27 -8.02 -19.27
CA ALA A 33 2.77 -6.96 -18.42
C ALA A 33 1.62 -6.19 -19.08
N GLN A 34 0.50 -6.06 -18.38
CA GLN A 34 -0.61 -5.22 -18.82
C GLN A 34 -0.33 -3.75 -18.49
N ILE A 35 -0.68 -2.87 -19.43
CA ILE A 35 -0.53 -1.43 -19.33
C ILE A 35 -1.72 -0.70 -19.95
N HIS A 36 -2.10 0.45 -19.42
CA HIS A 36 -3.22 1.24 -19.94
C HIS A 36 -2.85 2.05 -21.18
N THR A 37 -1.67 2.64 -21.20
CA THR A 37 -1.14 3.43 -22.32
C THR A 37 0.31 3.06 -22.59
N LEU A 38 0.75 3.24 -23.81
CA LEU A 38 2.17 3.14 -24.21
C LEU A 38 2.85 4.52 -24.29
N GLU A 39 2.11 5.57 -23.97
CA GLU A 39 2.61 6.93 -23.96
C GLU A 39 3.23 7.27 -22.60
N GLY A 40 4.29 8.08 -22.63
CA GLY A 40 5.03 8.53 -21.44
C GLY A 40 6.36 7.81 -21.25
N VAL A 41 7.16 8.32 -20.32
CA VAL A 41 8.55 7.88 -20.09
C VAL A 41 8.60 6.43 -19.61
N ILE A 42 7.85 6.08 -18.57
CA ILE A 42 7.85 4.73 -17.98
C ILE A 42 7.39 3.65 -18.99
N PRO A 43 6.26 3.81 -19.72
CA PRO A 43 5.87 2.83 -20.74
C PRO A 43 6.92 2.62 -21.82
N GLN A 44 7.58 3.68 -22.28
CA GLN A 44 8.63 3.59 -23.32
C GLN A 44 9.88 2.90 -22.79
N GLU A 45 10.30 3.23 -21.56
CA GLU A 45 11.39 2.54 -20.88
C GLU A 45 11.10 1.03 -20.77
N LEU A 46 9.94 0.66 -20.21
CA LEU A 46 9.58 -0.74 -20.01
C LEU A 46 9.48 -1.52 -21.32
N ALA A 47 9.02 -0.88 -22.41
CA ALA A 47 8.95 -1.48 -23.72
C ALA A 47 10.35 -1.76 -24.31
N SER A 48 11.37 -1.03 -23.90
CA SER A 48 12.75 -1.20 -24.35
C SER A 48 13.52 -2.31 -23.61
N LEU A 49 12.99 -2.77 -22.46
CA LEU A 49 13.66 -3.79 -21.66
C LEU A 49 13.65 -5.18 -22.33
N PRO A 50 14.74 -5.95 -22.23
CA PRO A 50 14.79 -7.29 -22.77
C PRO A 50 13.78 -8.22 -22.08
N ASN A 51 13.21 -9.15 -22.84
CA ASN A 51 12.25 -10.15 -22.37
C ASN A 51 10.93 -9.59 -21.78
N VAL A 52 10.60 -8.32 -22.01
CA VAL A 52 9.35 -7.68 -21.62
C VAL A 52 8.41 -7.58 -22.80
N THR A 53 7.17 -8.02 -22.62
CA THR A 53 6.07 -7.85 -23.57
C THR A 53 4.94 -7.08 -22.90
N LEU A 54 4.60 -5.92 -23.45
CA LEU A 54 3.51 -5.09 -22.95
C LEU A 54 2.21 -5.38 -23.70
N PHE A 55 1.11 -5.50 -22.97
CA PHE A 55 -0.25 -5.69 -23.45
C PHE A 55 -1.08 -4.47 -23.09
N LYS A 56 -1.39 -3.62 -24.09
CA LYS A 56 -2.18 -2.40 -23.88
C LYS A 56 -3.67 -2.71 -23.80
N GLY A 57 -4.35 -2.14 -22.81
CA GLY A 57 -5.81 -2.14 -22.73
C GLY A 57 -6.33 -2.13 -21.27
N PRO A 58 -7.63 -1.78 -21.12
CA PRO A 58 -8.30 -1.91 -19.83
C PRO A 58 -8.49 -3.39 -19.47
N LEU A 59 -8.51 -3.69 -18.18
CA LEU A 59 -8.78 -5.04 -17.67
C LEU A 59 -10.28 -5.29 -17.45
N LEU A 60 -11.04 -4.25 -17.06
CA LEU A 60 -12.46 -4.38 -16.80
C LEU A 60 -13.20 -4.85 -18.06
N ASN A 61 -13.97 -5.94 -17.94
CA ASN A 61 -14.73 -6.57 -19.04
C ASN A 61 -13.86 -6.98 -20.24
N ASN A 62 -12.59 -7.32 -20.03
CA ASN A 62 -11.66 -7.68 -21.11
C ASN A 62 -11.03 -9.06 -20.87
N ALA A 63 -11.87 -10.09 -20.88
CA ALA A 63 -11.43 -11.47 -20.70
C ALA A 63 -10.37 -11.94 -21.73
N PRO A 64 -10.41 -11.51 -23.02
CA PRO A 64 -9.34 -11.87 -23.97
C PRO A 64 -7.98 -11.35 -23.56
N LEU A 65 -7.86 -10.09 -23.14
CA LEU A 65 -6.61 -9.51 -22.69
C LEU A 65 -6.09 -10.23 -21.44
N ILE A 66 -6.98 -10.48 -20.45
CA ILE A 66 -6.63 -11.18 -19.22
C ILE A 66 -6.13 -12.60 -19.55
N THR A 67 -6.82 -13.33 -20.40
CA THR A 67 -6.41 -14.68 -20.84
C THR A 67 -5.03 -14.64 -21.50
N THR A 68 -4.82 -13.70 -22.42
CA THR A 68 -3.53 -13.49 -23.08
C THR A 68 -2.43 -13.20 -22.08
N LEU A 69 -2.69 -12.39 -21.05
CA LEU A 69 -1.69 -12.04 -20.04
C LEU A 69 -1.16 -13.27 -19.31
N PHE A 70 -2.01 -14.24 -18.97
CA PHE A 70 -1.62 -15.45 -18.24
C PHE A 70 -1.10 -16.59 -19.15
N ASP A 71 -1.20 -16.47 -20.48
CA ASP A 71 -0.75 -17.50 -21.40
C ASP A 71 0.76 -17.77 -21.25
N GLY A 72 1.12 -19.00 -20.87
CA GLY A 72 2.49 -19.41 -20.62
C GLY A 72 3.16 -18.79 -19.36
N ALA A 73 2.42 -18.05 -18.54
CA ALA A 73 2.94 -17.51 -17.28
C ALA A 73 3.02 -18.62 -16.22
N ASN A 74 4.05 -18.54 -15.38
CA ASN A 74 4.28 -19.43 -14.24
C ASN A 74 4.10 -18.71 -12.90
N LEU A 75 4.30 -17.41 -12.89
CA LEU A 75 4.25 -16.52 -11.73
C LEU A 75 3.32 -15.35 -12.05
N ALA A 76 2.72 -14.76 -11.04
CA ALA A 76 1.88 -13.59 -11.22
C ALA A 76 2.11 -12.57 -10.10
N PHE A 77 2.28 -11.29 -10.48
CA PHE A 77 2.25 -10.15 -9.56
C PHE A 77 1.10 -9.24 -9.94
N ILE A 78 0.15 -9.12 -9.05
CA ILE A 78 -1.11 -8.42 -9.30
C ILE A 78 -1.27 -7.26 -8.32
N ASN A 79 -1.25 -6.04 -8.86
CA ASN A 79 -1.55 -4.82 -8.13
C ASN A 79 -2.69 -4.09 -8.83
N THR A 80 -3.91 -4.32 -8.40
CA THR A 80 -5.11 -3.66 -8.90
C THR A 80 -5.21 -2.21 -8.45
N THR A 81 -6.01 -1.41 -9.14
CA THR A 81 -6.28 -0.01 -8.78
C THR A 81 -7.72 0.36 -9.10
N SER A 82 -8.36 1.12 -8.22
CA SER A 82 -9.70 1.67 -8.42
C SER A 82 -9.80 2.65 -9.58
N GLN A 83 -8.68 3.23 -10.01
CA GLN A 83 -8.63 4.10 -11.20
C GLN A 83 -8.93 3.35 -12.50
N ALA A 84 -8.76 2.02 -12.51
CA ALA A 84 -9.06 1.18 -13.67
C ALA A 84 -10.54 0.76 -13.77
N GLY A 85 -11.39 1.17 -12.82
CA GLY A 85 -12.81 0.83 -12.73
C GLY A 85 -13.15 0.02 -11.47
N ASP A 86 -14.07 -0.95 -11.57
CA ASP A 86 -14.42 -1.82 -10.45
C ASP A 86 -13.23 -2.74 -10.09
N GLU A 87 -12.50 -2.33 -9.06
CA GLU A 87 -11.28 -3.01 -8.61
C GLU A 87 -11.56 -4.44 -8.15
N VAL A 88 -12.71 -4.68 -7.51
CA VAL A 88 -13.09 -6.01 -7.03
C VAL A 88 -13.41 -6.94 -8.19
N ALA A 89 -14.17 -6.46 -9.18
CA ALA A 89 -14.47 -7.24 -10.39
C ALA A 89 -13.19 -7.57 -11.17
N ILE A 90 -12.31 -6.59 -11.39
CA ILE A 90 -11.01 -6.79 -12.05
C ILE A 90 -10.17 -7.82 -11.30
N GLY A 91 -10.08 -7.69 -9.97
CA GLY A 91 -9.28 -8.60 -9.15
C GLY A 91 -9.78 -10.04 -9.19
N ARG A 92 -11.10 -10.24 -9.19
CA ARG A 92 -11.74 -11.56 -9.34
C ARG A 92 -11.49 -12.17 -10.72
N ASP A 93 -11.68 -11.39 -11.78
CA ASP A 93 -11.45 -11.86 -13.16
C ASP A 93 -9.99 -12.31 -13.37
N LEU A 94 -9.03 -11.56 -12.80
CA LEU A 94 -7.61 -11.92 -12.83
C LEU A 94 -7.32 -13.21 -12.05
N ALA A 95 -7.88 -13.37 -10.86
CA ALA A 95 -7.71 -14.57 -10.06
C ALA A 95 -8.31 -15.81 -10.72
N ASP A 96 -9.51 -15.67 -11.30
CA ASP A 96 -10.17 -16.74 -12.06
C ASP A 96 -9.37 -17.16 -13.29
N ALA A 97 -8.82 -16.18 -14.02
CA ALA A 97 -7.98 -16.48 -15.18
C ALA A 97 -6.68 -17.18 -14.79
N ALA A 98 -6.04 -16.76 -13.69
CA ALA A 98 -4.86 -17.43 -13.14
C ALA A 98 -5.17 -18.88 -12.74
N LYS A 99 -6.34 -19.10 -12.12
CA LYS A 99 -6.82 -20.45 -11.75
C LYS A 99 -7.09 -21.31 -12.98
N ARG A 100 -7.78 -20.77 -13.99
CA ARG A 100 -8.08 -21.48 -15.26
C ARG A 100 -6.80 -21.80 -16.05
N ALA A 101 -5.81 -20.91 -16.04
CA ALA A 101 -4.53 -21.16 -16.71
C ALA A 101 -3.80 -22.39 -16.16
N GLY A 102 -3.96 -22.71 -14.88
CA GLY A 102 -3.41 -23.90 -14.24
C GLY A 102 -1.87 -23.95 -14.16
N SER A 103 -1.18 -22.99 -14.78
CA SER A 103 0.28 -22.90 -14.86
C SER A 103 0.92 -22.03 -13.79
N ILE A 104 0.11 -21.23 -13.07
CA ILE A 104 0.58 -20.31 -12.04
C ILE A 104 0.97 -21.07 -10.78
N THR A 105 2.25 -21.11 -10.51
CA THR A 105 2.83 -21.80 -9.34
C THR A 105 2.97 -20.89 -8.12
N HIS A 106 2.96 -19.57 -8.32
CA HIS A 106 2.98 -18.58 -7.24
C HIS A 106 2.29 -17.29 -7.69
N TYR A 107 1.28 -16.88 -6.94
CA TYR A 107 0.48 -15.68 -7.19
C TYR A 107 0.75 -14.68 -6.06
N ILE A 108 1.32 -13.52 -6.36
CA ILE A 108 1.53 -12.46 -5.37
C ILE A 108 0.52 -11.36 -5.63
N TYR A 109 -0.28 -11.03 -4.62
CA TYR A 109 -1.26 -9.96 -4.68
C TYR A 109 -0.87 -8.80 -3.77
N SER A 110 -0.76 -7.60 -4.35
CA SER A 110 -0.59 -6.37 -3.57
C SER A 110 -1.92 -5.97 -2.96
N SER A 111 -2.09 -6.32 -1.71
CA SER A 111 -3.30 -6.11 -0.91
C SER A 111 -3.15 -4.95 0.07
N MET A 112 -4.19 -4.68 0.85
CA MET A 112 -4.19 -3.77 2.00
C MET A 112 -5.18 -4.29 3.05
N PRO A 113 -4.98 -3.95 4.35
CA PRO A 113 -5.88 -4.41 5.39
C PRO A 113 -7.24 -3.72 5.34
N ASP A 114 -8.28 -4.41 5.76
CA ASP A 114 -9.53 -3.77 6.17
C ASP A 114 -9.59 -3.71 7.71
N HIS A 115 -9.36 -2.55 8.29
CA HIS A 115 -9.32 -2.36 9.75
C HIS A 115 -10.63 -2.79 10.43
N ALA A 116 -11.79 -2.51 9.81
CA ALA A 116 -13.07 -2.94 10.39
C ALA A 116 -13.22 -4.46 10.43
N ALA A 117 -12.55 -5.22 9.55
CA ALA A 117 -12.55 -6.68 9.62
C ALA A 117 -11.78 -7.21 10.84
N TYR A 118 -10.79 -6.44 11.35
CA TYR A 118 -10.01 -6.81 12.56
C TYR A 118 -10.69 -6.34 13.85
N ASN A 119 -11.27 -5.15 13.85
CA ASN A 119 -11.96 -4.63 15.02
C ASN A 119 -13.15 -3.73 14.61
N PRO A 120 -14.32 -4.33 14.31
CA PRO A 120 -15.47 -3.57 13.78
C PRO A 120 -16.10 -2.62 14.81
N SER A 121 -15.86 -2.84 16.12
CA SER A 121 -16.36 -1.96 17.17
C SER A 121 -15.51 -0.68 17.31
N ARG A 122 -14.23 -0.74 16.94
CA ARG A 122 -13.28 0.34 17.14
C ARG A 122 -12.93 1.07 15.84
N TRP A 123 -12.73 0.35 14.74
CA TRP A 123 -12.18 0.91 13.51
C TRP A 123 -13.18 0.93 12.36
N ILE A 124 -12.94 1.81 11.39
CA ILE A 124 -13.69 1.90 10.14
C ILE A 124 -12.90 1.27 9.00
N SER A 125 -13.60 0.89 7.94
CA SER A 125 -12.98 0.51 6.67
C SER A 125 -12.53 1.74 5.88
N LEU A 126 -11.40 1.63 5.19
CA LEU A 126 -10.99 2.57 4.17
C LEU A 126 -11.43 2.04 2.80
N PRO A 127 -12.23 2.79 2.00
CA PRO A 127 -12.85 2.26 0.78
C PRO A 127 -11.88 1.59 -0.19
N LEU A 128 -10.74 2.23 -0.48
CA LEU A 128 -9.76 1.67 -1.42
C LEU A 128 -9.02 0.45 -0.86
N TRP A 129 -8.88 0.35 0.46
CA TRP A 129 -8.23 -0.79 1.10
C TRP A 129 -9.17 -1.99 1.23
N SER A 130 -10.44 -1.74 1.56
CA SER A 130 -11.43 -2.81 1.67
C SER A 130 -11.68 -3.52 0.33
N CYS A 131 -11.59 -2.81 -0.81
CA CYS A 131 -11.63 -3.43 -2.13
C CYS A 131 -10.50 -4.45 -2.32
N LYS A 132 -9.26 -4.08 -1.96
CA LYS A 132 -8.11 -4.98 -2.03
C LYS A 132 -8.26 -6.17 -1.09
N PHE A 133 -8.73 -5.94 0.12
CA PHE A 133 -9.00 -7.01 1.10
C PHE A 133 -10.07 -7.98 0.60
N ALA A 134 -11.11 -7.50 -0.06
CA ALA A 134 -12.14 -8.33 -0.66
C ALA A 134 -11.58 -9.23 -1.78
N VAL A 135 -10.69 -8.71 -2.62
CA VAL A 135 -9.99 -9.50 -3.65
C VAL A 135 -9.07 -10.52 -3.01
N GLU A 136 -8.31 -10.17 -1.97
CA GLU A 136 -7.48 -11.12 -1.22
C GLU A 136 -8.30 -12.31 -0.71
N ASN A 137 -9.43 -12.04 -0.06
CA ASN A 137 -10.31 -13.09 0.45
C ASN A 137 -10.81 -14.00 -0.67
N TYR A 138 -11.13 -13.43 -1.84
CA TYR A 138 -11.51 -14.22 -3.01
C TYR A 138 -10.38 -15.11 -3.53
N VAL A 139 -9.16 -14.58 -3.64
CA VAL A 139 -7.96 -15.36 -4.05
C VAL A 139 -7.72 -16.53 -3.09
N ARG A 140 -7.90 -16.32 -1.77
CA ARG A 140 -7.79 -17.38 -0.76
C ARG A 140 -8.86 -18.45 -0.95
N GLN A 141 -10.11 -18.07 -1.20
CA GLN A 141 -11.22 -19.00 -1.45
C GLN A 141 -11.00 -19.85 -2.71
N LEU A 142 -10.37 -19.30 -3.74
CA LEU A 142 -10.00 -20.06 -4.95
C LEU A 142 -8.90 -21.08 -4.71
N GLY A 143 -8.17 -21.00 -3.59
CA GLY A 143 -7.05 -21.89 -3.28
C GLY A 143 -5.88 -21.74 -4.27
N LEU A 144 -5.61 -20.53 -4.75
CA LEU A 144 -4.38 -20.23 -5.47
C LEU A 144 -3.18 -20.28 -4.51
N PRO A 145 -1.99 -20.75 -4.96
CA PRO A 145 -0.77 -20.67 -4.16
C PRO A 145 -0.33 -19.21 -4.07
N ALA A 146 -0.90 -18.47 -3.12
CA ALA A 146 -0.82 -17.00 -3.09
C ALA A 146 -0.08 -16.48 -1.86
N THR A 147 0.62 -15.36 -2.05
CA THR A 147 1.21 -14.50 -1.02
C THR A 147 0.65 -13.09 -1.15
N PHE A 148 0.42 -12.43 -0.04
CA PHE A 148 -0.19 -11.10 -0.01
C PHE A 148 0.80 -10.09 0.55
N VAL A 149 1.17 -9.09 -0.26
CA VAL A 149 2.07 -8.02 0.18
C VAL A 149 1.27 -6.78 0.52
N TYR A 150 1.54 -6.22 1.67
CA TYR A 150 0.92 -4.99 2.17
C TYR A 150 1.97 -3.90 2.19
N ALA A 151 1.95 -3.03 1.20
CA ALA A 151 2.92 -1.96 1.10
C ALA A 151 2.70 -0.90 2.19
N GLY A 152 3.78 -0.47 2.82
CA GLY A 152 3.80 0.73 3.65
C GLY A 152 3.53 1.99 2.84
N ILE A 153 3.69 3.14 3.46
CA ILE A 153 3.57 4.44 2.80
C ILE A 153 4.79 4.64 1.90
N TYR A 154 4.55 5.06 0.66
CA TYR A 154 5.64 5.29 -0.28
C TYR A 154 6.34 6.62 0.02
N ASN A 155 7.67 6.59 0.12
CA ASN A 155 8.49 7.79 0.14
C ASN A 155 8.22 8.64 -1.10
N ASN A 156 8.00 7.98 -2.25
CA ASN A 156 7.67 8.58 -3.55
C ASN A 156 6.30 9.30 -3.62
N ASN A 157 5.53 9.36 -2.52
CA ASN A 157 4.33 10.18 -2.45
C ASN A 157 4.64 11.65 -2.12
N PHE A 158 5.81 11.92 -1.52
CA PHE A 158 6.18 13.29 -1.18
C PHE A 158 6.48 14.13 -2.42
N THR A 159 5.96 15.35 -2.43
CA THR A 159 6.18 16.36 -3.48
C THR A 159 5.89 17.75 -2.91
N SER A 160 6.51 18.80 -3.44
CA SER A 160 6.15 20.17 -3.12
C SER A 160 4.90 20.69 -3.88
N LEU A 161 4.41 19.91 -4.87
CA LEU A 161 3.13 20.19 -5.51
C LEU A 161 1.97 20.08 -4.50
N PRO A 162 0.85 20.80 -4.70
CA PRO A 162 -0.28 20.86 -3.77
C PRO A 162 -1.10 19.56 -3.76
N TYR A 163 -0.44 18.40 -3.67
CA TYR A 163 -1.06 17.09 -3.57
C TYR A 163 -1.60 16.86 -2.15
N PRO A 164 -2.80 16.29 -2.00
CA PRO A 164 -3.34 16.03 -0.68
C PRO A 164 -2.50 15.01 0.08
N LEU A 165 -2.41 15.16 1.40
CA LEU A 165 -1.78 14.27 2.37
C LEU A 165 -0.24 14.28 2.41
N PHE A 166 0.45 14.39 1.26
CA PHE A 166 1.92 14.25 1.17
C PHE A 166 2.61 15.49 0.58
N GLN A 167 1.93 16.63 0.57
CA GLN A 167 2.57 17.87 0.15
C GLN A 167 3.66 18.28 1.16
N MET A 168 4.91 18.38 0.67
CA MET A 168 6.01 19.10 1.33
C MET A 168 5.97 20.57 0.85
N GLU A 169 5.14 21.40 1.50
CA GLU A 169 4.95 22.78 1.08
C GLU A 169 6.22 23.60 1.29
N LEU A 170 6.76 24.17 0.22
CA LEU A 170 7.89 25.10 0.30
C LEU A 170 7.37 26.49 0.70
N LEU A 171 7.80 26.96 1.87
CA LEU A 171 7.43 28.26 2.41
C LEU A 171 8.33 29.38 1.87
N GLU A 172 7.86 30.64 1.93
CA GLU A 172 8.60 31.83 1.45
C GLU A 172 9.98 32.00 2.09
N ASN A 173 10.16 31.52 3.33
CA ASN A 173 11.46 31.54 4.03
C ASN A 173 12.42 30.42 3.62
N GLY A 174 12.04 29.58 2.63
CA GLY A 174 12.83 28.48 2.11
C GLY A 174 12.81 27.20 2.97
N SER A 175 11.99 27.15 4.01
CA SER A 175 11.74 25.92 4.78
C SER A 175 10.60 25.10 4.17
N PHE A 176 10.53 23.81 4.52
CA PHE A 176 9.43 22.94 4.14
C PHE A 176 8.47 22.72 5.30
N GLU A 177 7.18 22.56 4.99
CA GLU A 177 6.16 22.14 5.93
C GLU A 177 5.36 20.94 5.38
N TRP A 178 5.24 19.89 6.16
CA TRP A 178 4.34 18.77 5.88
C TRP A 178 3.14 18.81 6.82
N ARG A 179 1.92 18.92 6.26
CA ARG A 179 0.64 18.92 7.01
C ARG A 179 -0.14 17.65 6.73
N ALA A 180 -0.45 16.88 7.78
CA ALA A 180 -1.26 15.67 7.66
C ALA A 180 -1.99 15.34 8.96
N PRO A 181 -3.01 14.45 8.92
CA PRO A 181 -3.78 14.07 10.10
C PRO A 181 -3.11 13.00 10.97
N PHE A 182 -1.93 12.51 10.60
CA PHE A 182 -1.21 11.53 11.39
C PHE A 182 -0.74 12.12 12.72
N HIS A 183 -0.86 11.33 13.80
CA HIS A 183 -0.33 11.79 15.08
C HIS A 183 1.20 11.94 15.02
N PRO A 184 1.79 13.04 15.49
CA PRO A 184 3.22 13.35 15.31
C PRO A 184 4.19 12.32 15.91
N ASP A 185 3.73 11.56 16.93
CA ASP A 185 4.54 10.59 17.66
C ASP A 185 4.16 9.13 17.39
N ILE A 186 3.19 8.87 16.49
CA ILE A 186 2.83 7.51 16.10
C ILE A 186 3.66 7.08 14.90
N PRO A 187 4.44 5.99 15.02
CA PRO A 187 5.26 5.50 13.93
C PRO A 187 4.41 4.98 12.76
N LEU A 188 4.84 5.29 11.55
CA LEU A 188 4.27 4.83 10.28
C LEU A 188 5.29 4.00 9.51
N PRO A 189 4.87 2.98 8.76
CA PRO A 189 5.76 2.14 7.96
C PRO A 189 6.05 2.80 6.59
N TRP A 190 7.31 2.84 6.19
CA TRP A 190 7.77 3.52 4.96
C TRP A 190 8.57 2.60 4.06
N LEU A 191 8.55 2.89 2.75
CA LEU A 191 9.39 2.25 1.73
C LEU A 191 9.54 3.15 0.50
N ASP A 192 10.66 3.03 -0.20
CA ASP A 192 10.79 3.52 -1.58
C ASP A 192 10.17 2.49 -2.53
N ALA A 193 8.97 2.78 -3.04
CA ALA A 193 8.21 1.80 -3.82
C ALA A 193 8.88 1.46 -5.17
N GLU A 194 9.62 2.39 -5.76
CA GLU A 194 10.31 2.17 -7.03
C GLU A 194 11.63 1.42 -6.89
N HIS A 195 12.29 1.60 -5.75
CA HIS A 195 13.57 0.97 -5.45
C HIS A 195 13.40 -0.43 -4.82
N ASP A 196 12.50 -0.56 -3.83
CA ASP A 196 12.54 -1.69 -2.90
C ASP A 196 11.53 -2.80 -3.22
N VAL A 197 10.38 -2.47 -3.83
CA VAL A 197 9.32 -3.47 -4.05
C VAL A 197 9.75 -4.56 -5.01
N GLY A 198 10.39 -4.19 -6.11
CA GLY A 198 10.82 -5.15 -7.13
C GLY A 198 11.74 -6.23 -6.60
N PRO A 199 12.88 -5.89 -5.98
CA PRO A 199 13.80 -6.85 -5.38
C PRO A 199 13.16 -7.73 -4.32
N ALA A 200 12.35 -7.16 -3.41
CA ALA A 200 11.68 -7.90 -2.35
C ALA A 200 10.67 -8.91 -2.92
N VAL A 201 9.81 -8.50 -3.86
CA VAL A 201 8.85 -9.39 -4.54
C VAL A 201 9.57 -10.47 -5.34
N LEU A 202 10.67 -10.13 -5.99
CA LEU A 202 11.48 -11.12 -6.69
C LEU A 202 12.06 -12.17 -5.73
N GLN A 203 12.47 -11.77 -4.53
CA GLN A 203 12.94 -12.70 -3.51
C GLN A 203 11.82 -13.62 -3.03
N ILE A 204 10.59 -13.11 -2.84
CA ILE A 204 9.42 -13.95 -2.53
C ILE A 204 9.20 -15.00 -3.63
N PHE A 205 9.32 -14.64 -4.92
CA PHE A 205 9.23 -15.60 -6.02
C PHE A 205 10.35 -16.64 -6.01
N LYS A 206 11.58 -16.25 -5.64
CA LYS A 206 12.72 -17.16 -5.54
C LYS A 206 12.53 -18.16 -4.40
N ASP A 207 12.11 -17.71 -3.23
CA ASP A 207 11.82 -18.55 -2.07
C ASP A 207 10.66 -19.52 -2.36
N GLY A 208 9.68 -19.05 -3.11
CA GLY A 208 8.56 -19.83 -3.64
C GLY A 208 7.43 -20.08 -2.65
N PRO A 209 6.35 -20.72 -3.13
CA PRO A 209 5.11 -20.89 -2.35
C PRO A 209 5.27 -21.85 -1.17
N LYS A 210 6.28 -22.71 -1.13
CA LYS A 210 6.52 -23.58 0.05
C LYS A 210 6.77 -22.77 1.31
N LYS A 211 7.40 -21.60 1.18
CA LYS A 211 7.67 -20.70 2.29
C LYS A 211 6.53 -19.70 2.50
N TRP A 212 5.96 -19.17 1.41
CA TRP A 212 5.15 -17.96 1.48
C TRP A 212 3.65 -18.14 1.19
N ASN A 213 3.18 -19.35 0.84
CA ASN A 213 1.76 -19.55 0.54
C ASN A 213 0.87 -19.21 1.74
N GLY A 214 -0.12 -18.36 1.51
CA GLY A 214 -1.04 -17.87 2.54
C GLY A 214 -0.51 -16.73 3.41
N HIS A 215 0.79 -16.39 3.32
CA HIS A 215 1.39 -15.33 4.13
C HIS A 215 0.91 -13.95 3.71
N ARG A 216 0.81 -13.06 4.71
CA ARG A 216 0.74 -11.61 4.56
C ARG A 216 2.09 -11.03 4.97
N ILE A 217 2.68 -10.25 4.11
CA ILE A 217 3.98 -9.63 4.34
C ILE A 217 3.77 -8.11 4.40
N ALA A 218 4.08 -7.50 5.54
CA ALA A 218 4.15 -6.06 5.67
C ALA A 218 5.42 -5.57 4.96
N LEU A 219 5.26 -5.07 3.74
CA LEU A 219 6.37 -4.62 2.92
C LEU A 219 6.68 -3.16 3.25
N SER A 220 7.51 -2.97 4.26
CA SER A 220 8.05 -1.69 4.69
C SER A 220 9.45 -1.91 5.29
N PHE A 221 10.35 -0.99 5.05
CA PHE A 221 11.75 -1.16 5.45
C PHE A 221 12.17 -0.24 6.58
N GLU A 222 11.37 0.79 6.84
CA GLU A 222 11.61 1.76 7.88
C GLU A 222 10.31 2.12 8.61
N THR A 223 10.44 2.45 9.89
CA THR A 223 9.33 2.92 10.71
C THR A 223 9.70 4.25 11.32
N LEU A 224 9.05 5.33 10.89
CA LEU A 224 9.31 6.70 11.33
C LEU A 224 8.01 7.39 11.73
N THR A 225 8.08 8.20 12.79
CA THR A 225 7.02 9.16 13.09
C THR A 225 7.05 10.32 12.09
N PRO A 226 5.95 11.07 11.91
CA PRO A 226 5.93 12.26 11.07
C PRO A 226 7.06 13.26 11.40
N ASN A 227 7.34 13.47 12.68
CA ASN A 227 8.46 14.32 13.11
C ASN A 227 9.82 13.79 12.65
N GLN A 228 10.03 12.47 12.71
CA GLN A 228 11.26 11.84 12.23
C GLN A 228 11.42 11.92 10.72
N VAL A 229 10.32 11.82 9.96
CA VAL A 229 10.32 12.05 8.51
C VAL A 229 10.80 13.46 8.19
N CYS A 230 10.20 14.48 8.80
CA CYS A 230 10.64 15.87 8.59
C CYS A 230 12.09 16.11 9.03
N ALA A 231 12.54 15.45 10.09
CA ALA A 231 13.95 15.52 10.50
C ALA A 231 14.90 14.87 9.45
N ALA A 232 14.50 13.76 8.81
CA ALA A 232 15.25 13.14 7.72
C ALA A 232 15.34 14.08 6.51
N PHE A 233 14.23 14.66 6.08
CA PHE A 233 14.19 15.67 5.02
C PHE A 233 15.05 16.89 5.36
N SER A 234 15.00 17.38 6.60
CA SER A 234 15.83 18.52 7.03
C SER A 234 17.33 18.25 6.87
N ARG A 235 17.77 17.05 7.27
CA ARG A 235 19.18 16.66 7.11
C ARG A 235 19.57 16.48 5.66
N ALA A 236 18.73 15.81 4.89
CA ALA A 236 18.97 15.49 3.48
C ALA A 236 19.06 16.76 2.62
N LEU A 237 18.09 17.66 2.76
CA LEU A 237 17.97 18.86 1.93
C LEU A 237 18.71 20.07 2.49
N ARG A 238 19.24 19.96 3.72
CA ARG A 238 19.90 21.08 4.44
C ARG A 238 18.99 22.33 4.55
N ARG A 239 17.69 22.10 4.62
CA ARG A 239 16.65 23.12 4.81
C ARG A 239 15.75 22.69 5.96
N PRO A 240 15.26 23.59 6.80
CA PRO A 240 14.32 23.21 7.85
C PRO A 240 13.08 22.56 7.23
N CYS A 241 12.64 21.43 7.79
CA CYS A 241 11.38 20.79 7.47
C CYS A 241 10.62 20.53 8.77
N VAL A 242 9.36 20.94 8.85
CA VAL A 242 8.54 20.86 10.05
C VAL A 242 7.27 20.07 9.76
N TYR A 243 6.90 19.22 10.69
CA TYR A 243 5.60 18.54 10.66
C TYR A 243 4.56 19.35 11.41
N THR A 244 3.42 19.63 10.79
CA THR A 244 2.26 20.28 11.41
C THR A 244 1.09 19.30 11.40
N HIS A 245 0.67 18.85 12.59
CA HIS A 245 -0.52 18.02 12.72
C HIS A 245 -1.77 18.83 12.36
N SER A 246 -2.50 18.36 11.35
CA SER A 246 -3.77 18.95 10.91
C SER A 246 -4.85 17.86 10.90
N PRO A 247 -5.97 18.03 11.65
CA PRO A 247 -7.02 17.01 11.69
C PRO A 247 -7.76 16.87 10.35
N LYS A 248 -7.51 17.78 9.40
CA LYS A 248 -8.12 17.81 8.08
C LYS A 248 -7.06 17.84 6.99
N ILE A 249 -7.32 17.08 5.94
CA ILE A 249 -6.51 17.07 4.72
C ILE A 249 -6.99 18.22 3.83
N ASP A 250 -6.10 19.13 3.49
CA ASP A 250 -6.37 20.19 2.53
C ASP A 250 -6.30 19.63 1.10
N ILE A 251 -7.40 19.80 0.34
CA ILE A 251 -7.50 19.31 -1.03
C ILE A 251 -7.54 20.49 -1.97
N LYS A 252 -6.37 20.87 -2.48
CA LYS A 252 -6.16 22.03 -3.37
C LYS A 252 -6.25 21.68 -4.86
N VAL A 253 -6.33 20.38 -5.21
CA VAL A 253 -6.33 19.89 -6.59
C VAL A 253 -7.54 19.00 -6.88
N SER A 254 -7.84 18.79 -8.17
CA SER A 254 -8.85 17.82 -8.57
C SER A 254 -8.36 16.41 -8.27
N ILE A 255 -9.19 15.61 -7.62
CA ILE A 255 -8.90 14.22 -7.25
C ILE A 255 -9.91 13.26 -7.87
N PRO A 256 -9.54 11.99 -8.12
CA PRO A 256 -10.44 10.99 -8.66
C PRO A 256 -11.69 10.78 -7.80
N ALA A 257 -12.78 10.35 -8.43
CA ALA A 257 -14.00 9.96 -7.72
C ALA A 257 -13.71 8.84 -6.70
N GLY A 258 -14.32 8.92 -5.51
CA GLY A 258 -14.10 7.98 -4.41
C GLY A 258 -12.83 8.22 -3.59
N TYR A 259 -11.92 9.05 -4.08
CA TYR A 259 -10.67 9.34 -3.35
C TYR A 259 -10.91 10.29 -2.16
N ARG A 260 -11.90 11.19 -2.27
CA ARG A 260 -12.29 12.09 -1.17
C ARG A 260 -12.75 11.30 0.07
N GLU A 261 -13.63 10.34 -0.11
CA GLU A 261 -14.14 9.49 0.98
C GLU A 261 -13.01 8.68 1.62
N HIS A 262 -12.03 8.27 0.82
CA HIS A 262 -10.84 7.59 1.33
C HIS A 262 -9.98 8.52 2.19
N LEU A 263 -9.73 9.76 1.76
CA LEU A 263 -9.00 10.77 2.54
C LEU A 263 -9.73 11.14 3.84
N GLU A 264 -11.05 11.34 3.79
CA GLU A 264 -11.87 11.55 4.99
C GLU A 264 -11.80 10.35 5.95
N GLY A 265 -11.73 9.13 5.41
CA GLY A 265 -11.51 7.92 6.19
C GLY A 265 -10.15 7.91 6.88
N ILE A 266 -9.09 8.37 6.20
CA ILE A 266 -7.74 8.51 6.77
C ILE A 266 -7.74 9.51 7.94
N GLU A 267 -8.42 10.66 7.80
CA GLU A 267 -8.57 11.63 8.90
C GLU A 267 -9.19 10.99 10.14
N VAL A 268 -10.20 10.13 9.95
CA VAL A 268 -10.87 9.44 11.06
C VAL A 268 -10.00 8.29 11.60
N LEU A 269 -9.57 7.38 10.74
CA LEU A 269 -8.91 6.14 11.17
C LEU A 269 -7.54 6.41 11.79
N PHE A 270 -6.69 7.18 11.12
CA PHE A 270 -5.33 7.44 11.61
C PHE A 270 -5.23 8.72 12.44
N GLY A 271 -6.02 9.76 12.12
CA GLY A 271 -6.01 11.00 12.87
C GLY A 271 -6.76 10.91 14.19
N GLN A 272 -8.06 10.57 14.15
CA GLN A 272 -8.90 10.60 15.35
C GLN A 272 -8.82 9.31 16.17
N MET A 273 -8.87 8.14 15.50
CA MET A 273 -8.85 6.83 16.17
C MET A 273 -7.44 6.35 16.48
N GLN A 274 -6.42 6.96 15.87
CA GLN A 274 -5.01 6.59 16.03
C GLN A 274 -4.78 5.09 15.79
N ALA A 275 -5.43 4.53 14.78
CA ALA A 275 -5.25 3.14 14.42
C ALA A 275 -3.82 2.89 13.91
N PRO A 276 -3.22 1.72 14.19
CA PRO A 276 -1.95 1.37 13.58
C PRO A 276 -2.14 1.21 12.07
N TYR A 277 -1.13 1.58 11.27
CA TYR A 277 -1.19 1.45 9.80
C TYR A 277 -1.44 0.00 9.38
N PHE A 278 -0.69 -0.93 9.95
CA PHE A 278 -0.99 -2.36 9.88
C PHE A 278 -1.63 -2.80 11.19
N PRO A 279 -2.88 -3.29 11.19
CA PRO A 279 -3.54 -3.77 12.39
C PRO A 279 -2.91 -5.09 12.85
N GLN A 280 -2.20 -5.10 13.96
CA GLN A 280 -1.69 -6.22 14.77
C GLN A 280 -0.79 -7.31 14.13
N PRO A 281 0.06 -7.97 14.95
CA PRO A 281 0.90 -9.10 14.50
C PRO A 281 0.11 -10.32 14.00
N GLU A 282 -1.08 -10.57 14.51
CA GLU A 282 -1.98 -11.63 14.02
C GLU A 282 -2.37 -11.44 12.55
N PHE A 283 -2.29 -10.22 12.06
CA PHE A 283 -2.45 -9.88 10.67
C PHE A 283 -1.44 -10.63 9.76
N ILE A 284 -0.23 -10.81 10.22
CA ILE A 284 0.86 -11.47 9.47
C ILE A 284 0.77 -12.99 9.63
N ASN A 285 0.43 -13.46 10.82
CA ASN A 285 0.50 -14.87 11.19
C ASN A 285 -0.80 -15.67 11.00
N ALA A 286 -1.91 -15.04 10.66
CA ALA A 286 -3.21 -15.71 10.45
C ALA A 286 -3.23 -16.76 9.32
N GLY A 287 -2.10 -17.00 8.64
CA GLY A 287 -1.93 -18.04 7.61
C GLY A 287 -1.34 -19.37 8.10
N HIS A 288 -0.82 -19.45 9.31
CA HIS A 288 -0.17 -20.66 9.83
C HIS A 288 -1.07 -21.57 10.66
N ASP A 289 -2.21 -21.10 11.12
CA ASP A 289 -3.13 -21.95 11.90
C ASP A 289 -4.15 -22.63 10.98
N GLN A 290 -3.66 -23.61 10.22
CA GLN A 290 -4.45 -24.53 9.42
C GLN A 290 -5.05 -25.62 10.31
N GLY A 291 -5.96 -25.26 11.19
CA GLY A 291 -6.58 -26.27 12.05
C GLY A 291 -8.05 -26.05 12.40
N GLN A 292 -8.60 -24.88 12.26
CA GLN A 292 -10.02 -24.67 12.54
C GLN A 292 -10.68 -23.67 11.58
N ASN A 293 -11.71 -24.17 10.89
CA ASN A 293 -12.62 -23.47 10.02
C ASN A 293 -13.30 -22.29 10.74
N HIS A 294 -12.73 -21.10 10.73
CA HIS A 294 -13.48 -19.88 10.84
C HIS A 294 -13.58 -19.28 9.43
N VAL A 295 -14.50 -19.80 8.66
CA VAL A 295 -15.06 -19.11 7.50
C VAL A 295 -15.84 -17.93 8.06
N PRO A 296 -15.46 -16.67 7.83
CA PRO A 296 -16.37 -15.58 8.12
C PRO A 296 -17.61 -15.81 7.26
N THR A 297 -18.77 -15.85 7.89
CA THR A 297 -20.07 -15.95 7.21
C THR A 297 -20.09 -14.96 6.05
N PRO A 298 -20.50 -15.36 4.83
CA PRO A 298 -20.56 -14.44 3.71
C PRO A 298 -21.47 -13.28 4.12
N ILE A 299 -20.90 -12.06 4.11
CA ILE A 299 -21.70 -10.84 4.24
C ILE A 299 -22.55 -10.79 3.00
N SER A 300 -23.80 -11.19 3.17
CA SER A 300 -24.87 -11.08 2.19
C SER A 300 -25.01 -9.61 1.81
N THR A 301 -24.90 -9.36 0.50
CA THR A 301 -25.13 -8.09 -0.18
C THR A 301 -24.19 -6.95 0.20
N VAL A 302 -23.29 -6.67 -0.74
CA VAL A 302 -22.50 -5.42 -0.81
C VAL A 302 -23.47 -4.25 -0.87
N ALA A 303 -23.79 -3.67 0.30
CA ALA A 303 -24.31 -2.31 0.33
C ALA A 303 -23.17 -1.40 -0.13
N THR A 304 -23.43 -0.58 -1.11
CA THR A 304 -22.50 0.44 -1.60
C THR A 304 -21.84 1.14 -0.41
N PRO A 305 -20.52 1.25 -0.33
CA PRO A 305 -19.77 1.70 0.86
C PRO A 305 -20.19 3.05 1.43
N THR A 306 -20.84 3.88 0.61
CA THR A 306 -21.21 5.27 0.88
C THR A 306 -22.18 5.44 2.06
N THR A 307 -23.14 4.54 2.25
CA THR A 307 -24.23 4.77 3.24
C THR A 307 -23.85 4.40 4.67
N ALA A 308 -23.01 3.40 4.87
CA ALA A 308 -22.59 2.96 6.21
C ALA A 308 -21.53 3.88 6.82
N MET A 309 -20.61 4.38 5.99
CA MET A 309 -19.57 5.31 6.43
C MET A 309 -20.15 6.67 6.82
N THR A 310 -21.08 7.22 6.01
CA THR A 310 -21.75 8.48 6.29
C THR A 310 -22.58 8.41 7.59
N LYS A 311 -23.23 7.28 7.88
CA LYS A 311 -23.98 7.09 9.14
C LYS A 311 -23.07 7.02 10.37
N LYS A 312 -21.91 6.35 10.29
CA LYS A 312 -20.99 6.22 11.42
C LYS A 312 -20.28 7.54 11.73
N ILE A 313 -19.91 8.31 10.71
CA ILE A 313 -19.36 9.66 10.86
C ILE A 313 -20.41 10.63 11.42
N ALA A 314 -21.66 10.54 11.00
CA ALA A 314 -22.76 11.36 11.52
C ALA A 314 -23.08 11.06 13.00
N MET A 315 -23.03 9.78 13.41
CA MET A 315 -23.22 9.41 14.83
C MET A 315 -22.09 9.91 15.73
N MET A 316 -20.84 9.95 15.26
CA MET A 316 -19.72 10.46 16.04
C MET A 316 -19.70 11.99 16.19
N LYS A 317 -20.32 12.72 15.25
CA LYS A 317 -20.46 14.19 15.34
C LYS A 317 -21.56 14.65 16.31
N GLY A 318 -22.46 13.76 16.72
CA GLY A 318 -23.62 14.07 17.56
C GLY A 318 -23.43 13.88 19.07
N THR A 319 -22.34 13.28 19.53
CA THR A 319 -22.08 13.09 20.96
C THR A 319 -21.07 14.13 21.48
N GLY A 320 -21.59 15.31 21.75
CA GLY A 320 -20.91 16.29 22.62
C GLY A 320 -20.84 15.71 24.04
N ILE A 321 -19.68 15.24 24.45
CA ILE A 321 -19.44 14.78 25.84
C ILE A 321 -19.26 16.03 26.71
N GLY A 322 -20.28 16.33 27.50
CA GLY A 322 -20.20 17.27 28.60
C GLY A 322 -19.25 16.75 29.67
N VAL A 323 -18.26 17.56 30.01
CA VAL A 323 -17.31 17.31 31.11
C VAL A 323 -18.06 17.50 32.41
N GLY A 324 -18.40 16.41 33.08
CA GLY A 324 -18.87 16.36 34.44
C GLY A 324 -17.79 15.77 35.34
N GLN A 325 -17.15 16.63 36.16
CA GLN A 325 -16.26 16.20 37.24
C GLN A 325 -17.04 15.40 38.27
N LYS A 326 -16.60 14.18 38.58
CA LYS A 326 -16.83 13.53 39.87
C LYS A 326 -15.55 12.86 40.34
N GLN A 327 -15.03 13.39 41.47
CA GLN A 327 -14.01 12.75 42.27
C GLN A 327 -14.55 11.45 42.87
N GLY A 328 -13.80 10.37 42.79
CA GLY A 328 -14.04 9.13 43.50
C GLY A 328 -12.71 8.40 43.69
N HIS A 329 -12.24 8.34 44.96
CA HIS A 329 -11.08 7.57 45.40
C HIS A 329 -11.30 6.06 45.14
N GLY A 330 -10.35 5.38 44.55
CA GLY A 330 -10.28 3.93 44.43
C GLY A 330 -8.90 3.48 44.04
N THR A 331 -8.25 2.78 44.94
CA THR A 331 -6.87 2.28 44.92
C THR A 331 -6.55 1.30 43.81
N GLY A 332 -5.41 1.52 43.12
CA GLY A 332 -4.51 0.46 42.71
C GLY A 332 -4.77 -0.30 41.41
N LYS A 333 -4.13 0.12 40.33
CA LYS A 333 -3.30 -0.68 39.43
C LYS A 333 -2.59 0.30 38.48
N GLY A 334 -1.29 0.12 38.31
CA GLY A 334 -0.41 1.05 37.60
C GLY A 334 -0.79 1.32 36.14
N PRO A 335 -0.23 2.38 35.57
CA PRO A 335 -0.56 2.81 34.22
C PRO A 335 -0.16 1.71 33.22
N GLY A 336 -1.13 1.32 32.38
CA GLY A 336 -0.90 0.42 31.26
C GLY A 336 0.23 0.98 30.39
N GLU A 337 1.13 0.11 30.00
CA GLU A 337 2.23 0.44 29.09
C GLU A 337 1.72 1.19 27.84
N PRO A 338 2.43 2.22 27.37
CA PRO A 338 2.05 2.93 26.16
C PRO A 338 2.09 1.95 24.98
N TYR A 339 0.99 1.87 24.26
CA TYR A 339 0.87 1.13 23.02
C TYR A 339 1.91 1.66 22.01
N GLY A 340 3.00 0.95 21.76
CA GLY A 340 3.84 1.28 20.64
C GLY A 340 5.32 0.92 20.66
N GLY A 341 5.90 0.55 21.79
CA GLY A 341 7.36 0.56 21.91
C GLY A 341 8.14 -0.58 21.23
N ASN A 342 7.56 -1.76 20.96
CA ASN A 342 8.39 -2.92 20.57
C ASN A 342 7.78 -3.87 19.51
N ARG A 343 6.58 -3.59 18.98
CA ARG A 343 5.90 -4.52 18.04
C ARG A 343 6.02 -4.12 16.56
N SER A 344 6.38 -2.89 16.26
CA SER A 344 6.64 -2.45 14.87
C SER A 344 7.99 -2.91 14.33
N LEU A 345 8.96 -3.19 15.20
CA LEU A 345 10.28 -3.68 14.80
C LEU A 345 10.20 -5.03 14.07
N GLY A 346 9.37 -5.97 14.53
CA GLY A 346 9.24 -7.28 13.89
C GLY A 346 8.64 -7.26 12.48
N LEU A 347 7.89 -6.22 12.11
CA LEU A 347 7.28 -6.09 10.79
C LEU A 347 8.30 -5.69 9.71
N VAL A 348 9.19 -4.77 10.03
CA VAL A 348 10.26 -4.34 9.09
C VAL A 348 11.36 -5.39 8.95
N ASP A 349 11.59 -6.22 9.97
CA ASP A 349 12.63 -7.25 9.93
C ASP A 349 12.34 -8.31 8.86
N GLU A 350 11.07 -8.69 8.67
CA GLU A 350 10.70 -9.63 7.61
C GLU A 350 10.96 -9.03 6.21
N ALA A 351 10.58 -7.78 5.98
CA ALA A 351 10.85 -7.08 4.72
C ALA A 351 12.35 -6.90 4.47
N ARG A 352 13.12 -6.51 5.49
CA ARG A 352 14.58 -6.37 5.42
C ARG A 352 15.27 -7.70 5.11
N GLY A 353 14.72 -8.83 5.58
CA GLY A 353 15.18 -10.16 5.22
C GLY A 353 14.90 -10.54 3.76
N LEU A 354 13.99 -9.85 3.06
CA LEU A 354 13.74 -10.02 1.63
C LEU A 354 14.67 -9.17 0.75
N TRP A 355 15.06 -8.00 1.22
CA TRP A 355 15.90 -7.06 0.49
C TRP A 355 16.79 -6.24 1.43
N GLU A 356 18.09 -6.48 1.40
CA GLU A 356 19.07 -5.80 2.26
C GLU A 356 19.47 -4.40 1.72
N GLY A 357 19.32 -4.18 0.42
CA GLY A 357 19.68 -2.93 -0.25
C GLY A 357 18.56 -1.89 -0.27
N TRP A 358 17.65 -1.89 0.71
CA TRP A 358 16.55 -0.93 0.80
C TRP A 358 17.06 0.50 1.05
N ARG A 359 16.27 1.47 0.58
CA ARG A 359 16.56 2.91 0.70
C ARG A 359 15.80 3.52 1.87
N ASP A 360 16.51 4.19 2.78
CA ASP A 360 15.87 4.90 3.89
C ASP A 360 15.30 6.26 3.46
N MET A 361 14.52 6.88 4.36
CA MET A 361 13.86 8.16 4.10
C MET A 361 14.85 9.30 3.85
N GLU A 362 15.98 9.30 4.54
CA GLU A 362 16.99 10.36 4.38
C GLU A 362 17.72 10.23 3.04
N GLU A 363 18.06 9.01 2.63
CA GLU A 363 18.64 8.71 1.33
C GLU A 363 17.66 9.05 0.20
N TYR A 364 16.38 8.65 0.34
CA TYR A 364 15.32 9.06 -0.61
C TYR A 364 15.24 10.58 -0.73
N ALA A 365 15.15 11.29 0.39
CA ALA A 365 15.03 12.75 0.39
C ALA A 365 16.26 13.46 -0.20
N ARG A 366 17.45 12.86 -0.10
CA ARG A 366 18.70 13.41 -0.65
C ARG A 366 18.86 13.13 -2.15
N GLU A 367 18.51 11.92 -2.61
CA GLU A 367 18.89 11.42 -3.92
C GLU A 367 17.74 11.38 -4.92
N VAL A 368 16.51 11.16 -4.45
CA VAL A 368 15.35 10.94 -5.31
C VAL A 368 14.41 12.13 -5.33
N PHE A 369 14.04 12.64 -4.15
CA PHE A 369 13.07 13.73 -4.06
C PHE A 369 13.45 14.95 -4.91
N PRO A 370 14.70 15.47 -4.90
CA PRO A 370 15.07 16.59 -5.77
C PRO A 370 14.93 16.29 -7.26
N VAL A 371 15.28 15.07 -7.69
CA VAL A 371 15.18 14.65 -9.09
C VAL A 371 13.72 14.53 -9.55
N GLU A 372 12.84 13.99 -8.70
CA GLU A 372 11.40 13.92 -8.98
C GLU A 372 10.78 15.32 -9.04
N GLU A 373 11.19 16.26 -8.17
CA GLU A 373 10.75 17.66 -8.17
C GLU A 373 11.21 18.39 -9.43
N GLU A 374 12.46 18.24 -9.85
CA GLU A 374 12.98 18.78 -11.13
C GLU A 374 12.18 18.23 -12.32
N ALA A 375 11.91 16.93 -12.35
CA ALA A 375 11.10 16.31 -13.40
C ALA A 375 9.65 16.84 -13.42
N ASN A 376 9.14 17.34 -12.30
CA ASN A 376 7.86 18.01 -12.16
C ASN A 376 7.92 19.51 -12.52
N GLY A 377 9.07 20.03 -12.93
CA GLY A 377 9.27 21.42 -13.29
C GLY A 377 9.41 22.37 -12.09
N LEU A 378 9.89 21.88 -10.98
CA LEU A 378 10.06 22.62 -9.73
C LEU A 378 11.53 22.97 -9.48
N ASP A 379 11.88 24.25 -9.54
CA ASP A 379 13.26 24.78 -9.53
C ASP A 379 13.71 25.28 -8.15
N TRP A 380 13.14 24.82 -7.06
CA TRP A 380 13.48 25.31 -5.71
C TRP A 380 14.91 24.97 -5.24
N MET A 381 15.63 24.16 -6.01
CA MET A 381 17.00 23.74 -5.73
C MET A 381 18.07 24.71 -6.25
N ILE A 382 17.68 25.66 -7.12
CA ILE A 382 18.59 26.62 -7.76
C ILE A 382 18.83 27.83 -6.85
#